data_f3fdf98f7d0bdeb764fa89de2efa4012
#
_entry.id   f3fdf98f7d0bdeb764fa89de2efa4012
#
_cell.length_a   1.000
_cell.length_b   1.000
_cell.length_c   1.000
_cell.angle_alpha   90.00
_cell.angle_beta   90.00
_cell.angle_gamma   90.00
#
_symmetry.space_group_name_H-M   'P 1'
#
loop_
_entity.id
_entity.type
_entity.pdbx_description
1 polymer ?
#
loop_
_entity_poly.entity_id
_entity_poly.type
_entity_poly.pdbx_seq_one_letter_code
_entity_poly.pdbx_strand_id
1 'polypeptide(L)'
;MKKLMLVSMLLAIMVASAFAAGSQEAAPIAAQAEKVLTQEELIAVAQAEGKVVVYSITSRISGAAAEFEKKYGIKVEASNLKDGELIEKVTREVGGNIQGADFVICQDSGRVYGQLIAPGYLVNYIPPSMVSVIPPEYQNPLNFQLINKVFIFNSEKTQQPVIQNVWEATEPQWKGLIQFKDPKAEGVNANFLTMITSPEWAARLEQAYKARYNKKLVLTTRNAGYEWIKMFFQNGLVLGNSDTKISENIGIKGQPKTTFGLFVYSKTRYDATKNLALLPMTEVVPFSGFIYPAFIMMTQNAKNTHAAKLFIEYLLTAEGFKPWSKDVGSYSSNPTIPINEGDHPVSFWASRLVPEDPQFLFENRAAVEEFVNNITF
;
A
#
# COMPACT_ATOMS: atom_id res chain seq x y z
N MET A 1 9.96 55.36 -59.95
CA MET A 1 10.14 54.34 -58.86
C MET A 1 9.66 54.81 -57.48
N LYS A 2 9.09 55.97 -57.28
CA LYS A 2 8.57 56.48 -55.98
C LYS A 2 7.03 56.40 -55.81
N LYS A 3 6.28 55.92 -56.82
CA LYS A 3 4.82 55.83 -56.75
C LYS A 3 4.35 54.34 -56.50
N LEU A 4 5.25 53.35 -56.57
CA LEU A 4 4.91 51.93 -56.30
C LEU A 4 5.05 51.50 -54.83
N MET A 5 5.74 52.34 -54.02
CA MET A 5 5.98 52.08 -52.60
C MET A 5 4.86 52.57 -51.68
N LEU A 6 3.97 53.43 -52.16
CA LEU A 6 2.87 53.98 -51.33
C LEU A 6 1.59 53.12 -51.35
N VAL A 7 1.43 52.25 -52.37
CA VAL A 7 0.26 51.38 -52.50
C VAL A 7 0.41 50.12 -51.66
N SER A 8 1.65 49.66 -51.47
CA SER A 8 1.92 48.47 -50.63
C SER A 8 1.81 48.73 -49.13
N MET A 9 1.91 49.97 -48.67
CA MET A 9 1.81 50.34 -47.27
C MET A 9 0.37 50.54 -46.80
N LEU A 10 -0.57 50.85 -47.68
CA LEU A 10 -2.01 51.00 -47.38
C LEU A 10 -2.77 49.67 -47.36
N LEU A 11 -2.23 48.60 -48.01
CA LEU A 11 -2.85 47.29 -47.97
C LEU A 11 -2.44 46.47 -46.73
N ALA A 12 -1.32 46.82 -46.06
CA ALA A 12 -0.88 46.19 -44.82
C ALA A 12 -1.61 46.65 -43.56
N ILE A 13 -2.29 47.83 -43.63
CA ILE A 13 -3.02 48.39 -42.49
C ILE A 13 -4.48 47.92 -42.43
N MET A 14 -5.05 47.42 -43.56
CA MET A 14 -6.43 46.90 -43.58
C MET A 14 -6.58 45.43 -43.19
N VAL A 15 -5.49 44.67 -43.07
CA VAL A 15 -5.53 43.25 -42.64
C VAL A 15 -5.32 43.09 -41.13
N ALA A 16 -4.80 44.15 -40.43
CA ALA A 16 -4.58 44.11 -38.99
C ALA A 16 -5.82 44.43 -38.12
N SER A 17 -6.92 44.87 -38.73
CA SER A 17 -8.15 45.23 -37.98
C SER A 17 -9.27 44.20 -38.02
N ALA A 18 -9.04 42.99 -38.62
CA ALA A 18 -10.04 41.91 -38.69
C ALA A 18 -9.80 40.77 -37.71
N PHE A 19 -8.72 40.80 -36.90
CA PHE A 19 -8.41 39.77 -35.91
C PHE A 19 -8.54 40.24 -34.45
N ALA A 20 -9.17 41.36 -34.17
CA ALA A 20 -9.36 41.88 -32.81
C ALA A 20 -10.83 41.77 -32.33
N ALA A 21 -11.56 40.76 -32.79
CA ALA A 21 -12.90 40.47 -32.28
C ALA A 21 -13.04 38.98 -32.00
N GLY A 22 -12.80 38.56 -30.75
CA GLY A 22 -13.18 37.24 -30.31
C GLY A 22 -12.16 36.41 -29.54
N SER A 23 -11.37 36.97 -28.64
CA SER A 23 -10.90 36.26 -27.46
C SER A 23 -11.48 36.92 -26.21
N GLN A 24 -12.74 36.60 -25.91
CA GLN A 24 -13.13 36.63 -24.51
C GLN A 24 -12.27 35.58 -23.84
N GLU A 25 -11.18 36.03 -23.17
CA GLU A 25 -10.58 35.21 -22.08
C GLU A 25 -11.72 34.86 -21.14
N ALA A 26 -12.10 33.59 -21.17
CA ALA A 26 -12.94 33.04 -20.11
C ALA A 26 -12.19 33.33 -18.81
N ALA A 27 -12.73 34.23 -18.02
CA ALA A 27 -12.25 34.48 -16.67
C ALA A 27 -12.11 33.11 -16.01
N PRO A 28 -10.99 32.80 -15.34
CA PRO A 28 -10.87 31.55 -14.61
C PRO A 28 -12.07 31.50 -13.67
N ILE A 29 -12.90 30.46 -13.83
CA ILE A 29 -13.93 30.14 -12.85
C ILE A 29 -13.13 29.92 -11.56
N ALA A 30 -13.12 30.93 -10.70
CA ALA A 30 -12.59 30.84 -9.37
C ALA A 30 -13.33 29.63 -8.75
N ALA A 31 -12.64 28.51 -8.60
CA ALA A 31 -13.15 27.39 -7.84
C ALA A 31 -13.49 27.98 -6.46
N GLN A 32 -14.79 28.14 -6.18
CA GLN A 32 -15.22 28.56 -4.86
C GLN A 32 -14.63 27.55 -3.89
N ALA A 33 -13.72 28.01 -3.04
CA ALA A 33 -13.15 27.17 -1.99
C ALA A 33 -14.34 26.55 -1.24
N GLU A 34 -14.45 25.23 -1.29
CA GLU A 34 -15.54 24.51 -0.62
C GLU A 34 -15.50 24.92 0.86
N LYS A 35 -16.64 25.43 1.37
CA LYS A 35 -16.73 25.89 2.76
C LYS A 35 -16.32 24.73 3.67
N VAL A 36 -15.30 24.92 4.46
CA VAL A 36 -14.92 23.93 5.50
C VAL A 36 -16.05 23.91 6.51
N LEU A 37 -16.78 22.78 6.56
CA LEU A 37 -17.86 22.57 7.51
C LEU A 37 -17.29 22.38 8.93
N THR A 38 -18.00 22.87 9.92
CA THR A 38 -17.76 22.45 11.33
C THR A 38 -18.10 20.97 11.47
N GLN A 39 -17.64 20.35 12.56
CA GLN A 39 -17.96 18.94 12.84
C GLN A 39 -19.47 18.70 12.94
N GLU A 40 -20.20 19.61 13.56
CA GLU A 40 -21.66 19.53 13.71
C GLU A 40 -22.37 19.66 12.36
N GLU A 41 -21.93 20.61 11.51
CA GLU A 41 -22.44 20.77 10.15
C GLU A 41 -22.15 19.50 9.31
N LEU A 42 -20.93 18.94 9.38
CA LEU A 42 -20.58 17.71 8.68
C LEU A 42 -21.46 16.53 9.09
N ILE A 43 -21.67 16.34 10.40
CA ILE A 43 -22.56 15.29 10.92
C ILE A 43 -23.98 15.48 10.37
N ALA A 44 -24.53 16.69 10.43
CA ALA A 44 -25.90 16.95 9.99
C ALA A 44 -26.12 16.66 8.50
N VAL A 45 -25.18 17.09 7.63
CA VAL A 45 -25.29 16.82 6.18
C VAL A 45 -25.04 15.36 5.85
N ALA A 46 -24.10 14.70 6.54
CA ALA A 46 -23.85 13.27 6.40
C ALA A 46 -25.06 12.42 6.79
N GLN A 47 -25.74 12.80 7.87
CA GLN A 47 -27.00 12.16 8.29
C GLN A 47 -28.13 12.37 7.27
N ALA A 48 -28.18 13.52 6.61
CA ALA A 48 -29.14 13.77 5.54
C ALA A 48 -28.85 12.91 4.28
N GLU A 49 -27.57 12.55 3.98
CA GLU A 49 -27.23 11.56 2.96
C GLU A 49 -27.65 10.14 3.35
N GLY A 50 -27.67 9.83 4.64
CA GLY A 50 -28.25 8.64 5.25
C GLY A 50 -27.48 7.34 5.05
N LYS A 51 -26.48 7.30 4.17
CA LYS A 51 -25.64 6.13 3.92
C LYS A 51 -24.27 6.47 3.37
N VAL A 52 -23.36 5.47 3.45
CA VAL A 52 -22.05 5.48 2.80
C VAL A 52 -21.70 4.09 2.27
N VAL A 53 -21.08 4.03 1.10
CA VAL A 53 -20.62 2.79 0.45
C VAL A 53 -19.09 2.74 0.50
N VAL A 54 -18.53 1.64 1.04
CA VAL A 54 -17.08 1.46 1.14
C VAL A 54 -16.62 0.11 0.59
N TYR A 55 -15.54 0.13 -0.22
CA TYR A 55 -14.81 -1.08 -0.57
C TYR A 55 -13.53 -1.16 0.25
N SER A 56 -13.27 -2.32 0.82
CA SER A 56 -12.12 -2.54 1.70
C SER A 56 -11.46 -3.88 1.42
N ILE A 57 -10.14 -3.92 1.54
CA ILE A 57 -9.32 -5.15 1.44
C ILE A 57 -9.36 -6.00 2.71
N THR A 58 -10.12 -5.60 3.73
CA THR A 58 -10.18 -6.29 5.02
C THR A 58 -11.60 -6.35 5.58
N SER A 59 -11.98 -7.52 6.08
CA SER A 59 -13.26 -7.73 6.77
C SER A 59 -13.39 -6.95 8.09
N ARG A 60 -12.29 -6.37 8.61
CA ARG A 60 -12.31 -5.54 9.82
C ARG A 60 -13.16 -4.27 9.67
N ILE A 61 -13.35 -3.82 8.44
CA ILE A 61 -14.23 -2.68 8.14
C ILE A 61 -15.66 -2.90 8.68
N SER A 62 -16.16 -4.14 8.68
CA SER A 62 -17.50 -4.44 9.18
C SER A 62 -17.67 -4.12 10.68
N GLY A 63 -16.60 -4.32 11.48
CA GLY A 63 -16.62 -3.97 12.90
C GLY A 63 -16.63 -2.45 13.12
N ALA A 64 -15.84 -1.69 12.34
CA ALA A 64 -15.85 -0.23 12.41
C ALA A 64 -17.16 0.35 11.88
N ALA A 65 -17.72 -0.24 10.81
CA ALA A 65 -19.01 0.14 10.23
C ALA A 65 -20.15 0.04 11.25
N ALA A 66 -20.24 -1.07 11.98
CA ALA A 66 -21.29 -1.28 12.99
C ALA A 66 -21.25 -0.22 14.12
N GLU A 67 -20.05 0.14 14.58
CA GLU A 67 -19.90 1.18 15.60
C GLU A 67 -20.19 2.59 15.03
N PHE A 68 -19.81 2.86 13.79
CA PHE A 68 -20.14 4.11 13.10
C PHE A 68 -21.64 4.27 12.89
N GLU A 69 -22.33 3.23 12.40
CA GLU A 69 -23.79 3.22 12.27
C GLU A 69 -24.49 3.52 13.60
N LYS A 70 -24.05 2.86 14.67
CA LYS A 70 -24.58 3.06 16.01
C LYS A 70 -24.39 4.49 16.51
N LYS A 71 -23.23 5.08 16.21
CA LYS A 71 -22.84 6.42 16.69
C LYS A 71 -23.55 7.55 15.95
N TYR A 72 -23.66 7.42 14.62
CA TYR A 72 -24.09 8.52 13.75
C TYR A 72 -25.45 8.28 13.08
N GLY A 73 -26.01 7.06 13.15
CA GLY A 73 -27.27 6.72 12.49
C GLY A 73 -27.18 6.66 10.95
N ILE A 74 -25.98 6.57 10.39
CA ILE A 74 -25.72 6.53 8.96
C ILE A 74 -25.43 5.08 8.57
N LYS A 75 -26.18 4.52 7.60
CA LYS A 75 -26.00 3.15 7.12
C LYS A 75 -24.66 2.98 6.39
N VAL A 76 -23.91 1.91 6.68
CA VAL A 76 -22.65 1.58 5.97
C VAL A 76 -22.83 0.33 5.12
N GLU A 77 -22.65 0.48 3.81
CA GLU A 77 -22.63 -0.63 2.85
C GLU A 77 -21.15 -1.00 2.58
N ALA A 78 -20.61 -1.94 3.36
CA ALA A 78 -19.21 -2.34 3.28
C ALA A 78 -19.03 -3.63 2.46
N SER A 79 -18.09 -3.61 1.49
CA SER A 79 -17.67 -4.79 0.74
C SER A 79 -16.21 -5.11 1.03
N ASN A 80 -15.93 -6.39 1.36
CA ASN A 80 -14.56 -6.89 1.51
C ASN A 80 -14.12 -7.57 0.20
N LEU A 81 -13.14 -7.00 -0.48
CA LEU A 81 -12.64 -7.40 -1.80
C LEU A 81 -11.15 -7.72 -1.74
N LYS A 82 -10.65 -8.54 -2.65
CA LYS A 82 -9.21 -8.70 -2.86
C LYS A 82 -8.66 -7.48 -3.62
N ASP A 83 -7.34 -7.21 -3.49
CA ASP A 83 -6.70 -6.03 -4.10
C ASP A 83 -7.02 -5.88 -5.60
N GLY A 84 -6.77 -6.92 -6.38
CA GLY A 84 -7.03 -6.89 -7.82
C GLY A 84 -8.50 -6.66 -8.16
N GLU A 85 -9.40 -7.33 -7.44
CA GLU A 85 -10.85 -7.19 -7.60
C GLU A 85 -11.32 -5.78 -7.27
N LEU A 86 -10.81 -5.18 -6.18
CA LEU A 86 -11.11 -3.81 -5.78
C LEU A 86 -10.66 -2.82 -6.86
N ILE A 87 -9.40 -2.94 -7.31
CA ILE A 87 -8.82 -2.04 -8.32
C ILE A 87 -9.61 -2.12 -9.62
N GLU A 88 -9.90 -3.33 -10.12
CA GLU A 88 -10.67 -3.54 -11.35
C GLU A 88 -12.10 -3.01 -11.22
N LYS A 89 -12.73 -3.22 -10.06
CA LYS A 89 -14.09 -2.74 -9.80
C LYS A 89 -14.15 -1.22 -9.81
N VAL A 90 -13.26 -0.54 -9.09
CA VAL A 90 -13.17 0.93 -9.06
C VAL A 90 -12.86 1.49 -10.45
N THR A 91 -11.89 0.91 -11.16
CA THR A 91 -11.54 1.32 -12.53
C THR A 91 -12.76 1.29 -13.46
N ARG A 92 -13.52 0.19 -13.41
CA ARG A 92 -14.72 0.04 -14.25
C ARG A 92 -15.86 0.97 -13.85
N GLU A 93 -16.10 1.14 -12.55
CA GLU A 93 -17.21 1.94 -12.04
C GLU A 93 -16.94 3.44 -12.23
N VAL A 94 -15.78 3.93 -11.80
CA VAL A 94 -15.45 5.36 -11.96
C VAL A 94 -15.20 5.70 -13.43
N GLY A 95 -14.43 4.89 -14.15
CA GLY A 95 -14.17 5.10 -15.58
C GLY A 95 -15.42 5.02 -16.47
N GLY A 96 -16.41 4.22 -16.07
CA GLY A 96 -17.71 4.11 -16.73
C GLY A 96 -18.77 5.07 -16.23
N ASN A 97 -18.45 5.97 -15.29
CA ASN A 97 -19.39 6.83 -14.57
C ASN A 97 -20.55 6.05 -13.94
N ILE A 98 -20.25 4.85 -13.44
CA ILE A 98 -21.20 3.99 -12.71
C ILE A 98 -21.02 4.27 -11.23
N GLN A 99 -22.12 4.46 -10.52
CA GLN A 99 -22.07 4.63 -9.08
C GLN A 99 -21.57 3.36 -8.40
N GLY A 100 -20.54 3.52 -7.55
CA GLY A 100 -19.93 2.44 -6.76
C GLY A 100 -19.70 2.87 -5.32
N ALA A 101 -18.48 2.63 -4.81
CA ALA A 101 -18.09 3.10 -3.48
C ALA A 101 -17.93 4.62 -3.43
N ASP A 102 -18.23 5.20 -2.26
CA ASP A 102 -17.94 6.60 -1.96
C ASP A 102 -16.46 6.80 -1.57
N PHE A 103 -15.88 5.78 -0.91
CA PHE A 103 -14.45 5.72 -0.65
C PHE A 103 -13.94 4.27 -0.60
N VAL A 104 -12.64 4.11 -0.65
CA VAL A 104 -11.98 2.81 -0.61
C VAL A 104 -10.88 2.78 0.45
N ILE A 105 -10.66 1.57 1.02
CA ILE A 105 -9.42 1.22 1.71
C ILE A 105 -8.71 0.19 0.84
N CYS A 106 -7.58 0.58 0.24
CA CYS A 106 -6.85 -0.21 -0.74
C CYS A 106 -5.36 -0.27 -0.42
N GLN A 107 -4.69 -1.30 -0.90
CA GLN A 107 -3.25 -1.51 -0.84
C GLN A 107 -2.73 -1.84 -2.24
N ASP A 108 -1.49 -2.35 -2.40
CA ASP A 108 -0.83 -2.52 -3.69
C ASP A 108 -0.52 -1.16 -4.33
N SER A 109 0.32 -0.38 -3.64
CA SER A 109 0.57 1.03 -3.95
C SER A 109 1.00 1.29 -5.40
N GLY A 110 1.74 0.39 -6.03
CA GLY A 110 2.13 0.53 -7.43
C GLY A 110 0.93 0.50 -8.39
N ARG A 111 0.02 -0.45 -8.22
CA ARG A 111 -1.21 -0.53 -9.04
C ARG A 111 -2.19 0.59 -8.69
N VAL A 112 -2.35 0.88 -7.41
CA VAL A 112 -3.22 1.98 -6.95
C VAL A 112 -2.73 3.31 -7.54
N TYR A 113 -1.42 3.57 -7.50
CA TYR A 113 -0.84 4.77 -8.11
C TYR A 113 -1.15 4.86 -9.60
N GLY A 114 -0.79 3.83 -10.36
CA GLY A 114 -0.89 3.86 -11.82
C GLY A 114 -2.31 3.71 -12.37
N GLN A 115 -3.16 2.91 -11.71
CA GLN A 115 -4.48 2.58 -12.26
C GLN A 115 -5.64 3.38 -11.65
N LEU A 116 -5.45 3.97 -10.46
CA LEU A 116 -6.52 4.68 -9.77
C LEU A 116 -6.18 6.15 -9.49
N ILE A 117 -4.95 6.45 -9.02
CA ILE A 117 -4.58 7.84 -8.68
C ILE A 117 -4.20 8.62 -9.93
N ALA A 118 -3.30 8.11 -10.76
CA ALA A 118 -2.84 8.80 -11.97
C ALA A 118 -3.97 9.16 -12.96
N PRO A 119 -4.98 8.30 -13.22
CA PRO A 119 -6.14 8.67 -14.03
C PRO A 119 -7.19 9.51 -13.29
N GLY A 120 -6.98 9.84 -12.00
CA GLY A 120 -7.90 10.66 -11.22
C GLY A 120 -9.16 9.95 -10.73
N TYR A 121 -9.16 8.61 -10.67
CA TYR A 121 -10.32 7.84 -10.18
C TYR A 121 -10.45 7.88 -8.66
N LEU A 122 -9.35 8.10 -7.96
CA LEU A 122 -9.33 8.35 -6.53
C LEU A 122 -8.90 9.78 -6.23
N VAL A 123 -9.58 10.38 -5.26
CA VAL A 123 -9.33 11.73 -4.77
C VAL A 123 -8.84 11.65 -3.33
N ASN A 124 -7.73 12.32 -3.05
CA ASN A 124 -7.20 12.40 -1.71
C ASN A 124 -8.05 13.33 -0.85
N TYR A 125 -8.44 12.88 0.32
CA TYR A 125 -9.15 13.70 1.30
C TYR A 125 -8.49 13.54 2.67
N ILE A 126 -8.07 14.64 3.27
CA ILE A 126 -7.52 14.69 4.62
C ILE A 126 -8.54 15.45 5.48
N PRO A 127 -9.11 14.82 6.51
CA PRO A 127 -9.98 15.53 7.43
C PRO A 127 -9.26 16.73 8.05
N PRO A 128 -9.87 17.93 8.09
CA PRO A 128 -9.22 19.13 8.64
C PRO A 128 -8.66 18.94 10.05
N SER A 129 -9.33 18.16 10.88
CA SER A 129 -8.87 17.79 12.23
C SER A 129 -7.59 16.95 12.25
N MET A 130 -7.25 16.28 11.14
CA MET A 130 -6.12 15.35 11.03
C MET A 130 -4.89 15.95 10.33
N VAL A 131 -5.01 17.11 9.69
CA VAL A 131 -3.90 17.75 8.93
C VAL A 131 -2.67 18.01 9.80
N SER A 132 -2.87 18.46 11.04
CA SER A 132 -1.77 18.72 11.97
C SER A 132 -1.35 17.49 12.80
N VAL A 133 -2.09 16.39 12.70
CA VAL A 133 -1.89 15.17 13.50
C VAL A 133 -1.13 14.11 12.71
N ILE A 134 -1.55 13.86 11.47
CA ILE A 134 -0.93 12.85 10.61
C ILE A 134 0.37 13.42 10.04
N PRO A 135 1.50 12.68 10.11
CA PRO A 135 2.75 13.10 9.48
C PRO A 135 2.59 13.39 7.98
N PRO A 136 3.24 14.45 7.44
CA PRO A 136 3.08 14.86 6.04
C PRO A 136 3.34 13.72 5.03
N GLU A 137 4.29 12.85 5.31
CA GLU A 137 4.63 11.68 4.48
C GLU A 137 3.50 10.66 4.34
N TYR A 138 2.49 10.70 5.23
CA TYR A 138 1.33 9.82 5.20
C TYR A 138 0.05 10.50 4.71
N GLN A 139 0.13 11.75 4.27
CA GLN A 139 -1.04 12.53 3.86
C GLN A 139 -1.37 12.46 2.37
N ASN A 140 -0.41 12.12 1.50
CA ASN A 140 -0.63 12.11 0.05
C ASN A 140 0.12 10.98 -0.67
N PRO A 141 -0.58 9.87 -0.98
CA PRO A 141 -1.98 9.55 -0.65
C PRO A 141 -2.18 9.36 0.86
N LEU A 142 -3.40 9.63 1.35
CA LEU A 142 -3.69 9.45 2.77
C LEU A 142 -3.56 7.99 3.17
N ASN A 143 -2.57 7.70 4.00
CA ASN A 143 -2.40 6.39 4.58
C ASN A 143 -3.42 6.21 5.71
N PHE A 144 -4.12 5.11 5.69
CA PHE A 144 -4.99 4.67 6.78
C PHE A 144 -4.20 3.83 7.79
N GLN A 145 -3.39 2.92 7.26
CA GLN A 145 -2.69 1.91 8.04
C GLN A 145 -1.34 1.60 7.40
N LEU A 146 -0.33 1.33 8.24
CA LEU A 146 0.91 0.68 7.84
C LEU A 146 0.89 -0.77 8.33
N ILE A 147 1.32 -1.70 7.50
CA ILE A 147 1.24 -3.14 7.76
C ILE A 147 2.61 -3.77 7.55
N ASN A 148 3.04 -4.60 8.52
CA ASN A 148 4.31 -5.30 8.43
C ASN A 148 4.12 -6.75 7.98
N LYS A 149 4.98 -7.20 7.05
CA LYS A 149 5.31 -8.61 6.83
C LYS A 149 6.76 -8.81 7.24
N VAL A 150 6.99 -9.78 8.10
CA VAL A 150 8.32 -10.08 8.62
C VAL A 150 8.66 -11.55 8.46
N PHE A 151 9.95 -11.89 8.51
CA PHE A 151 10.34 -13.29 8.62
C PHE A 151 9.90 -13.85 9.97
N ILE A 152 9.18 -14.98 9.94
CA ILE A 152 8.65 -15.68 11.11
C ILE A 152 9.00 -17.16 10.96
N PHE A 153 9.49 -17.78 12.03
CA PHE A 153 9.91 -19.18 12.04
C PHE A 153 9.15 -20.00 13.06
N ASN A 154 9.23 -21.33 12.91
CA ASN A 154 8.73 -22.27 13.93
C ASN A 154 9.68 -22.28 15.11
N SER A 155 9.19 -21.80 16.25
CA SER A 155 9.98 -21.60 17.48
C SER A 155 9.96 -22.82 18.42
N GLU A 156 9.35 -23.95 18.04
CA GLU A 156 9.24 -25.12 18.91
C GLU A 156 10.61 -25.67 19.33
N LYS A 157 11.57 -25.70 18.39
CA LYS A 157 12.90 -26.27 18.63
C LYS A 157 13.97 -25.26 19.07
N THR A 158 13.74 -23.97 18.84
CA THR A 158 14.68 -22.91 19.17
C THR A 158 13.94 -21.59 19.36
N GLN A 159 14.42 -20.77 20.27
CA GLN A 159 13.98 -19.39 20.46
C GLN A 159 14.93 -18.39 19.79
N GLN A 160 16.02 -18.87 19.15
CA GLN A 160 16.96 -18.03 18.44
C GLN A 160 16.57 -17.92 16.96
N PRO A 161 16.73 -16.73 16.33
CA PRO A 161 16.53 -16.54 14.91
C PRO A 161 17.29 -17.58 14.10
N VAL A 162 16.63 -18.17 13.11
CA VAL A 162 17.19 -19.26 12.29
C VAL A 162 18.01 -18.74 11.11
N ILE A 163 17.84 -17.46 10.76
CA ILE A 163 18.70 -16.72 9.84
C ILE A 163 19.00 -15.33 10.43
N GLN A 164 20.18 -14.81 10.14
CA GLN A 164 20.60 -13.45 10.52
C GLN A 164 20.86 -12.56 9.29
N ASN A 165 20.94 -13.18 8.12
CA ASN A 165 21.15 -12.50 6.85
C ASN A 165 20.24 -13.12 5.79
N VAL A 166 19.61 -12.29 4.96
CA VAL A 166 18.65 -12.79 3.95
C VAL A 166 19.27 -13.76 2.94
N TRP A 167 20.59 -13.67 2.72
CA TRP A 167 21.28 -14.60 1.83
C TRP A 167 21.33 -16.04 2.39
N GLU A 168 21.22 -16.21 3.70
CA GLU A 168 21.12 -17.54 4.30
C GLU A 168 19.86 -18.27 3.83
N ALA A 169 18.78 -17.55 3.54
CA ALA A 169 17.55 -18.12 2.98
C ALA A 169 17.76 -18.75 1.58
N THR A 170 18.88 -18.45 0.91
CA THR A 170 19.23 -19.06 -0.38
C THR A 170 20.13 -20.29 -0.26
N GLU A 171 20.55 -20.65 0.97
CA GLU A 171 21.45 -21.77 1.23
C GLU A 171 20.70 -23.12 1.14
N PRO A 172 21.37 -24.21 0.69
CA PRO A 172 20.73 -25.50 0.45
C PRO A 172 20.02 -26.12 1.65
N GLN A 173 20.46 -25.81 2.88
CA GLN A 173 19.83 -26.31 4.11
C GLN A 173 18.36 -25.90 4.24
N TRP A 174 17.95 -24.79 3.60
CA TRP A 174 16.59 -24.26 3.62
C TRP A 174 15.74 -24.68 2.42
N LYS A 175 16.29 -25.52 1.54
CA LYS A 175 15.57 -25.97 0.34
C LYS A 175 14.24 -26.63 0.70
N GLY A 176 13.13 -26.06 0.20
CA GLY A 176 11.78 -26.54 0.45
C GLY A 176 11.23 -26.28 1.86
N LEU A 177 11.93 -25.50 2.71
CA LEU A 177 11.54 -25.22 4.09
C LEU A 177 11.06 -23.76 4.30
N ILE A 178 11.05 -22.95 3.24
CA ILE A 178 10.66 -21.56 3.29
C ILE A 178 9.30 -21.38 2.62
N GLN A 179 8.38 -20.70 3.31
CA GLN A 179 7.09 -20.36 2.74
C GLN A 179 7.00 -18.87 2.43
N PHE A 180 6.45 -18.57 1.27
CA PHE A 180 6.23 -17.20 0.81
C PHE A 180 4.87 -17.08 0.15
N LYS A 181 4.18 -15.97 0.35
CA LYS A 181 2.90 -15.77 -0.33
C LYS A 181 3.13 -15.48 -1.79
N ASP A 182 2.43 -16.21 -2.66
CA ASP A 182 2.55 -16.07 -4.11
C ASP A 182 2.35 -14.60 -4.52
N PRO A 183 3.32 -13.97 -5.18
CA PRO A 183 3.20 -12.60 -5.67
C PRO A 183 2.03 -12.38 -6.63
N LYS A 184 1.57 -13.44 -7.31
CA LYS A 184 0.38 -13.40 -8.17
C LYS A 184 -0.94 -13.37 -7.36
N ALA A 185 -0.92 -13.89 -6.13
CA ALA A 185 -2.09 -13.91 -5.27
C ALA A 185 -2.28 -12.60 -4.49
N GLU A 186 -1.20 -11.83 -4.28
CA GLU A 186 -1.24 -10.57 -3.53
C GLU A 186 -0.16 -9.59 -4.01
N GLY A 187 -0.59 -8.43 -4.48
CA GLY A 187 0.26 -7.42 -5.11
C GLY A 187 1.39 -6.88 -4.23
N VAL A 188 1.17 -6.72 -2.92
CA VAL A 188 2.21 -6.21 -2.00
C VAL A 188 3.44 -7.13 -1.91
N ASN A 189 3.30 -8.43 -2.19
CA ASN A 189 4.45 -9.33 -2.27
C ASN A 189 5.26 -9.11 -3.56
N ALA A 190 4.59 -8.82 -4.68
CA ALA A 190 5.27 -8.41 -5.91
C ALA A 190 5.94 -7.04 -5.74
N ASN A 191 5.30 -6.12 -5.00
CA ASN A 191 5.88 -4.83 -4.65
C ASN A 191 7.17 -5.00 -3.85
N PHE A 192 7.17 -5.85 -2.81
CA PHE A 192 8.39 -6.15 -2.05
C PHE A 192 9.52 -6.66 -2.95
N LEU A 193 9.25 -7.65 -3.82
CA LEU A 193 10.25 -8.16 -4.76
C LEU A 193 10.75 -7.06 -5.70
N THR A 194 9.87 -6.15 -6.11
CA THR A 194 10.25 -5.02 -6.95
C THR A 194 11.12 -4.04 -6.19
N MET A 195 10.74 -3.64 -4.98
CA MET A 195 11.52 -2.70 -4.17
C MET A 195 12.95 -3.14 -3.91
N ILE A 196 13.19 -4.42 -3.66
CA ILE A 196 14.55 -4.93 -3.42
C ILE A 196 15.44 -4.90 -4.66
N THR A 197 14.87 -4.66 -5.87
CA THR A 197 15.65 -4.44 -7.10
C THR A 197 16.06 -2.98 -7.29
N SER A 198 15.57 -2.05 -6.48
CA SER A 198 15.97 -0.64 -6.55
C SER A 198 17.47 -0.47 -6.31
N PRO A 199 18.10 0.60 -6.83
CA PRO A 199 19.53 0.83 -6.65
C PRO A 199 19.97 0.80 -5.18
N GLU A 200 19.18 1.39 -4.31
CA GLU A 200 19.46 1.43 -2.86
C GLU A 200 19.44 0.02 -2.23
N TRP A 201 18.37 -0.72 -2.43
CA TRP A 201 18.23 -2.05 -1.83
C TRP A 201 19.16 -3.08 -2.48
N ALA A 202 19.42 -2.98 -3.78
CA ALA A 202 20.44 -3.81 -4.45
C ALA A 202 21.84 -3.59 -3.85
N ALA A 203 22.21 -2.33 -3.56
CA ALA A 203 23.48 -2.03 -2.91
C ALA A 203 23.55 -2.59 -1.47
N ARG A 204 22.47 -2.47 -0.69
CA ARG A 204 22.39 -3.05 0.66
C ARG A 204 22.49 -4.59 0.64
N LEU A 205 21.87 -5.25 -0.35
CA LEU A 205 21.98 -6.69 -0.56
C LEU A 205 23.40 -7.12 -0.91
N GLU A 206 24.12 -6.38 -1.79
CA GLU A 206 25.50 -6.68 -2.12
C GLU A 206 26.42 -6.55 -0.90
N GLN A 207 26.21 -5.52 -0.08
CA GLN A 207 26.93 -5.32 1.17
C GLN A 207 26.67 -6.45 2.16
N ALA A 208 25.40 -6.86 2.33
CA ALA A 208 25.01 -7.97 3.20
C ALA A 208 25.63 -9.30 2.76
N TYR A 209 25.69 -9.56 1.44
CA TYR A 209 26.38 -10.73 0.88
C TYR A 209 27.85 -10.74 1.25
N LYS A 210 28.55 -9.60 1.00
CA LYS A 210 29.97 -9.44 1.33
C LYS A 210 30.22 -9.63 2.83
N ALA A 211 29.37 -9.06 3.67
CA ALA A 211 29.50 -9.21 5.12
C ALA A 211 29.33 -10.67 5.58
N ARG A 212 28.37 -11.39 5.01
CA ARG A 212 28.08 -12.79 5.37
C ARG A 212 29.16 -13.78 4.90
N TYR A 213 29.64 -13.65 3.66
CA TYR A 213 30.50 -14.64 3.03
C TYR A 213 31.96 -14.20 2.86
N ASN A 214 32.28 -12.96 3.19
CA ASN A 214 33.59 -12.33 2.95
C ASN A 214 34.03 -12.48 1.48
N LYS A 215 33.09 -12.40 0.55
CA LYS A 215 33.28 -12.55 -0.90
C LYS A 215 32.48 -11.51 -1.66
N LYS A 216 32.94 -11.15 -2.84
CA LYS A 216 32.14 -10.33 -3.77
C LYS A 216 31.02 -11.19 -4.35
N LEU A 217 29.81 -10.64 -4.44
CA LEU A 217 28.68 -11.26 -5.13
C LEU A 217 28.99 -11.33 -6.63
N VAL A 218 28.85 -12.51 -7.21
CA VAL A 218 28.91 -12.71 -8.66
C VAL A 218 27.50 -12.60 -9.20
N LEU A 219 27.26 -11.59 -10.01
CA LEU A 219 25.96 -11.35 -10.61
C LEU A 219 25.80 -12.16 -11.90
N THR A 220 24.71 -12.87 -12.03
CA THR A 220 24.24 -13.48 -13.28
C THR A 220 22.95 -12.81 -13.78
N THR A 221 22.47 -11.81 -13.04
CA THR A 221 21.29 -11.01 -13.29
C THR A 221 21.63 -9.51 -13.31
N ARG A 222 20.61 -8.65 -13.40
CA ARG A 222 20.79 -7.18 -13.54
C ARG A 222 21.48 -6.55 -12.32
N ASN A 223 21.16 -7.00 -11.11
CA ASN A 223 21.73 -6.50 -9.85
C ASN A 223 21.51 -7.49 -8.70
N ALA A 224 21.99 -7.16 -7.50
CA ALA A 224 21.90 -8.04 -6.34
C ALA A 224 20.46 -8.33 -5.89
N GLY A 225 19.50 -7.44 -6.14
CA GLY A 225 18.08 -7.69 -5.89
C GLY A 225 17.53 -8.81 -6.77
N TYR A 226 17.75 -8.72 -8.07
CA TYR A 226 17.38 -9.78 -9.02
C TYR A 226 18.13 -11.08 -8.74
N GLU A 227 19.43 -11.02 -8.33
CA GLU A 227 20.19 -12.21 -8.00
C GLU A 227 19.63 -12.90 -6.75
N TRP A 228 19.29 -12.13 -5.71
CA TRP A 228 18.67 -12.68 -4.51
C TRP A 228 17.31 -13.31 -4.82
N ILE A 229 16.44 -12.64 -5.58
CA ILE A 229 15.15 -13.19 -6.01
C ILE A 229 15.32 -14.52 -6.71
N LYS A 230 16.24 -14.58 -7.70
CA LYS A 230 16.54 -15.80 -8.45
C LYS A 230 16.93 -16.94 -7.50
N MET A 231 17.94 -16.72 -6.67
CA MET A 231 18.46 -17.75 -5.75
C MET A 231 17.40 -18.14 -4.70
N PHE A 232 16.62 -17.20 -4.20
CA PHE A 232 15.55 -17.44 -3.23
C PHE A 232 14.46 -18.34 -3.80
N PHE A 233 13.99 -18.06 -5.02
CA PHE A 233 13.01 -18.90 -5.70
C PHE A 233 13.60 -20.28 -6.08
N GLN A 234 14.81 -20.32 -6.59
CA GLN A 234 15.50 -21.60 -6.94
C GLN A 234 15.78 -22.49 -5.73
N ASN A 235 15.73 -21.94 -4.52
CA ASN A 235 15.83 -22.73 -3.29
C ASN A 235 14.51 -23.50 -2.95
N GLY A 236 13.59 -23.59 -3.89
CA GLY A 236 12.38 -24.39 -3.77
C GLY A 236 11.38 -23.81 -2.77
N LEU A 237 11.06 -22.51 -2.92
CA LEU A 237 10.04 -21.87 -2.10
C LEU A 237 8.70 -22.60 -2.18
N VAL A 238 8.03 -22.73 -1.04
CA VAL A 238 6.65 -23.20 -0.96
C VAL A 238 5.73 -21.97 -1.07
N LEU A 239 5.16 -21.76 -2.25
CA LEU A 239 4.26 -20.64 -2.50
C LEU A 239 2.86 -20.94 -1.95
N GLY A 240 2.32 -20.00 -1.16
CA GLY A 240 0.97 -20.07 -0.59
C GLY A 240 0.10 -18.92 -1.07
N ASN A 241 -1.21 -19.07 -1.00
CA ASN A 241 -2.18 -18.04 -1.37
C ASN A 241 -2.81 -17.30 -0.17
N SER A 242 -2.40 -17.64 1.05
CA SER A 242 -2.99 -17.11 2.28
C SER A 242 -1.96 -17.02 3.41
N ASP A 243 -1.77 -15.83 3.98
CA ASP A 243 -0.92 -15.64 5.17
C ASP A 243 -1.40 -16.48 6.35
N THR A 244 -2.71 -16.76 6.44
CA THR A 244 -3.26 -17.65 7.48
C THR A 244 -2.76 -19.07 7.29
N LYS A 245 -2.82 -19.61 6.07
CA LYS A 245 -2.33 -20.97 5.79
C LYS A 245 -0.82 -21.09 5.94
N ILE A 246 -0.08 -20.10 5.49
CA ILE A 246 1.38 -20.04 5.67
C ILE A 246 1.72 -20.06 7.16
N SER A 247 1.06 -19.23 7.98
CA SER A 247 1.31 -19.21 9.42
C SER A 247 0.95 -20.53 10.11
N GLU A 248 -0.14 -21.19 9.71
CA GLU A 248 -0.53 -22.51 10.23
C GLU A 248 0.51 -23.57 9.86
N ASN A 249 0.91 -23.61 8.58
CA ASN A 249 1.90 -24.58 8.11
C ASN A 249 3.27 -24.40 8.78
N ILE A 250 3.70 -23.16 9.02
CA ILE A 250 4.96 -22.88 9.70
C ILE A 250 4.85 -23.18 11.20
N GLY A 251 3.77 -22.72 11.85
CA GLY A 251 3.65 -22.75 13.30
C GLY A 251 3.22 -24.09 13.89
N ILE A 252 2.75 -25.05 13.06
CA ILE A 252 2.34 -26.37 13.59
C ILE A 252 3.50 -27.05 14.32
N LYS A 253 3.22 -27.60 15.49
CA LYS A 253 4.20 -28.31 16.34
C LYS A 253 4.45 -29.73 15.84
N GLY A 254 5.58 -30.34 16.27
CA GLY A 254 5.98 -31.71 15.90
C GLY A 254 6.63 -31.82 14.52
N GLN A 255 7.00 -30.72 13.88
CA GLN A 255 7.69 -30.78 12.58
C GLN A 255 9.09 -31.39 12.69
N PRO A 256 9.52 -32.23 11.73
CA PRO A 256 10.86 -32.83 11.75
C PRO A 256 11.97 -31.79 11.59
N LYS A 257 11.71 -30.74 10.82
CA LYS A 257 12.65 -29.62 10.55
C LYS A 257 12.00 -28.30 10.91
N THR A 258 12.82 -27.34 11.30
CA THR A 258 12.38 -25.94 11.46
C THR A 258 12.07 -25.35 10.10
N THR A 259 10.93 -24.68 9.99
CA THR A 259 10.47 -23.95 8.80
C THR A 259 10.32 -22.48 9.12
N PHE A 260 10.41 -21.63 8.13
CA PHE A 260 10.12 -20.20 8.29
C PHE A 260 9.49 -19.62 7.01
N GLY A 261 9.03 -18.39 7.09
CA GLY A 261 8.47 -17.69 5.93
C GLY A 261 8.38 -16.21 6.14
N LEU A 262 7.97 -15.51 5.10
CA LEU A 262 7.75 -14.07 5.10
C LEU A 262 6.26 -13.79 4.92
N PHE A 263 5.60 -13.34 5.98
CA PHE A 263 4.15 -13.12 6.00
C PHE A 263 3.72 -12.08 7.04
N VAL A 264 2.43 -11.74 7.06
CA VAL A 264 1.90 -10.67 7.92
C VAL A 264 2.21 -10.94 9.40
N TYR A 265 2.88 -9.98 10.05
CA TYR A 265 3.32 -10.08 11.43
C TYR A 265 2.17 -10.36 12.41
N SER A 266 1.01 -9.79 12.18
CA SER A 266 -0.17 -10.02 13.02
C SER A 266 -0.61 -11.49 13.14
N LYS A 267 -0.05 -12.40 12.33
CA LYS A 267 -0.37 -13.83 12.42
C LYS A 267 0.29 -14.54 13.61
N THR A 268 1.26 -13.90 14.26
CA THR A 268 1.85 -14.40 15.52
C THR A 268 0.82 -14.57 16.63
N ARG A 269 -0.33 -13.86 16.58
CA ARG A 269 -1.45 -14.10 17.50
C ARG A 269 -1.96 -15.54 17.49
N TYR A 270 -1.68 -16.32 16.44
CA TYR A 270 -2.08 -17.71 16.35
C TYR A 270 -1.28 -18.64 17.27
N ASP A 271 -0.18 -18.17 17.83
CA ASP A 271 0.51 -18.84 18.94
C ASP A 271 -0.47 -19.15 20.07
N ALA A 272 -1.15 -18.11 20.57
CA ALA A 272 -2.11 -18.28 21.65
C ALA A 272 -3.45 -18.86 21.19
N THR A 273 -3.97 -18.45 20.01
CA THR A 273 -5.35 -18.80 19.61
C THR A 273 -5.47 -20.13 18.88
N LYS A 274 -4.36 -20.66 18.33
CA LYS A 274 -4.31 -21.94 17.58
C LYS A 274 -3.22 -22.88 18.06
N ASN A 275 -2.58 -22.60 19.21
CA ASN A 275 -1.48 -23.39 19.77
C ASN A 275 -0.35 -23.65 18.75
N LEU A 276 0.04 -22.60 18.01
CA LEU A 276 1.17 -22.66 17.08
C LEU A 276 2.49 -22.32 17.81
N ALA A 277 3.61 -22.40 17.11
CA ALA A 277 4.94 -22.00 17.56
C ALA A 277 5.52 -21.01 16.55
N LEU A 278 5.23 -19.71 16.71
CA LEU A 278 5.60 -18.64 15.76
C LEU A 278 6.42 -17.57 16.47
N LEU A 279 7.63 -17.31 15.99
CA LEU A 279 8.47 -16.23 16.52
C LEU A 279 9.03 -15.37 15.37
N PRO A 280 8.92 -14.04 15.44
CA PRO A 280 9.47 -13.16 14.41
C PRO A 280 10.99 -13.06 14.51
N MET A 281 11.64 -12.81 13.37
CA MET A 281 13.05 -12.47 13.25
C MET A 281 13.17 -10.99 12.91
N THR A 282 13.53 -10.17 13.90
CA THR A 282 13.47 -8.70 13.77
C THR A 282 14.82 -8.06 13.44
N GLU A 283 15.91 -8.83 13.39
CA GLU A 283 17.29 -8.35 13.22
C GLU A 283 17.98 -8.95 11.99
N VAL A 284 17.21 -9.45 11.02
CA VAL A 284 17.79 -10.01 9.78
C VAL A 284 18.27 -8.88 8.87
N VAL A 285 19.50 -8.97 8.39
CA VAL A 285 20.10 -7.96 7.51
C VAL A 285 20.05 -8.38 6.04
N PRO A 286 19.88 -7.44 5.09
CA PRO A 286 19.68 -6.01 5.25
C PRO A 286 18.24 -5.62 5.54
N PHE A 287 17.31 -6.59 5.61
CA PHE A 287 15.91 -6.38 5.99
C PHE A 287 15.34 -7.60 6.72
N SER A 288 14.46 -7.34 7.67
CA SER A 288 13.69 -8.38 8.38
C SER A 288 12.33 -8.65 7.73
N GLY A 289 12.01 -7.96 6.64
CA GLY A 289 10.77 -8.03 5.92
C GLY A 289 10.45 -6.73 5.19
N PHE A 290 9.17 -6.39 5.08
CA PHE A 290 8.72 -5.17 4.43
C PHE A 290 7.50 -4.54 5.11
N ILE A 291 7.32 -3.24 4.88
CA ILE A 291 6.19 -2.45 5.37
C ILE A 291 5.48 -1.81 4.17
N TYR A 292 4.17 -1.85 4.18
CA TYR A 292 3.36 -1.31 3.11
C TYR A 292 2.12 -0.58 3.64
N PRO A 293 1.65 0.46 2.93
CA PRO A 293 0.47 1.22 3.30
C PRO A 293 -0.82 0.51 2.88
N ALA A 294 -1.88 0.75 3.63
CA ALA A 294 -3.23 0.75 3.11
C ALA A 294 -3.70 2.21 3.02
N PHE A 295 -4.08 2.65 1.84
CA PHE A 295 -4.58 3.99 1.60
C PHE A 295 -6.07 4.08 1.88
N ILE A 296 -6.54 5.26 2.29
CA ILE A 296 -7.96 5.58 2.40
C ILE A 296 -8.25 6.80 1.53
N MET A 297 -9.05 6.63 0.49
CA MET A 297 -9.26 7.66 -0.52
C MET A 297 -10.71 7.66 -1.00
N MET A 298 -11.23 8.83 -1.32
CA MET A 298 -12.56 8.97 -1.92
C MET A 298 -12.53 8.57 -3.40
N THR A 299 -13.63 8.04 -3.92
CA THR A 299 -13.80 7.88 -5.37
C THR A 299 -14.22 9.22 -5.98
N GLN A 300 -13.77 9.49 -7.22
CA GLN A 300 -14.09 10.75 -7.91
C GLN A 300 -15.60 10.96 -8.11
N ASN A 301 -16.36 9.89 -8.27
CA ASN A 301 -17.82 9.91 -8.48
C ASN A 301 -18.61 9.56 -7.21
N ALA A 302 -18.01 9.74 -6.02
CA ALA A 302 -18.69 9.55 -4.75
C ALA A 302 -20.00 10.34 -4.68
N LYS A 303 -21.07 9.69 -4.25
CA LYS A 303 -22.41 10.31 -4.11
C LYS A 303 -22.65 10.84 -2.72
N ASN A 304 -22.23 10.06 -1.72
CA ASN A 304 -22.46 10.40 -0.31
C ASN A 304 -21.15 10.97 0.26
N THR A 305 -20.75 12.13 -0.28
CA THR A 305 -19.43 12.71 -0.04
C THR A 305 -19.22 13.13 1.42
N HIS A 306 -20.26 13.64 2.11
CA HIS A 306 -20.13 14.06 3.49
C HIS A 306 -20.13 12.88 4.45
N ALA A 307 -20.96 11.86 4.19
CA ALA A 307 -20.93 10.61 4.94
C ALA A 307 -19.57 9.88 4.77
N ALA A 308 -19.00 9.91 3.56
CA ALA A 308 -17.65 9.39 3.31
C ALA A 308 -16.59 10.18 4.09
N LYS A 309 -16.60 11.51 4.02
CA LYS A 309 -15.69 12.40 4.78
C LYS A 309 -15.77 12.11 6.29
N LEU A 310 -16.98 12.02 6.83
CA LEU A 310 -17.21 11.73 8.24
C LEU A 310 -16.71 10.32 8.63
N PHE A 311 -16.95 9.31 7.78
CA PHE A 311 -16.50 7.95 8.08
C PHE A 311 -14.98 7.80 7.96
N ILE A 312 -14.33 8.46 6.99
CA ILE A 312 -12.87 8.54 6.89
C ILE A 312 -12.29 9.17 8.17
N GLU A 313 -12.84 10.30 8.63
CA GLU A 313 -12.39 10.93 9.86
C GLU A 313 -12.56 10.02 11.08
N TYR A 314 -13.71 9.36 11.21
CA TYR A 314 -13.96 8.39 12.29
C TYR A 314 -12.94 7.24 12.28
N LEU A 315 -12.64 6.68 11.10
CA LEU A 315 -11.68 5.59 10.95
C LEU A 315 -10.26 5.97 11.37
N LEU A 316 -9.91 7.25 11.32
CA LEU A 316 -8.61 7.80 11.77
C LEU A 316 -8.58 8.13 13.29
N THR A 317 -9.66 7.86 14.02
CA THR A 317 -9.70 7.94 15.49
C THR A 317 -9.36 6.61 16.16
N ALA A 318 -9.01 6.64 17.44
CA ALA A 318 -8.77 5.43 18.22
C ALA A 318 -9.99 4.49 18.26
N GLU A 319 -11.21 5.05 18.29
CA GLU A 319 -12.45 4.30 18.26
C GLU A 319 -12.64 3.59 16.92
N GLY A 320 -12.51 4.31 15.81
CA GLY A 320 -12.67 3.77 14.46
C GLY A 320 -11.58 2.79 14.06
N PHE A 321 -10.34 3.02 14.50
CA PHE A 321 -9.20 2.15 14.22
C PHE A 321 -9.14 0.90 15.12
N LYS A 322 -9.93 0.82 16.18
CA LYS A 322 -9.93 -0.28 17.16
C LYS A 322 -9.93 -1.70 16.56
N PRO A 323 -10.64 -2.02 15.46
CA PRO A 323 -10.55 -3.35 14.85
C PRO A 323 -9.14 -3.72 14.36
N TRP A 324 -8.28 -2.76 14.03
CA TRP A 324 -6.91 -2.96 13.50
C TRP A 324 -5.84 -2.90 14.58
N SER A 325 -6.04 -2.14 15.65
CA SER A 325 -5.05 -1.96 16.73
C SER A 325 -4.87 -3.18 17.65
N LYS A 326 -5.64 -4.25 17.42
CA LYS A 326 -5.59 -5.47 18.26
C LYS A 326 -4.36 -6.34 18.03
N ASP A 327 -3.68 -6.15 16.90
CA ASP A 327 -2.59 -7.03 16.48
C ASP A 327 -1.29 -6.24 16.33
N VAL A 328 -0.18 -6.92 16.52
CA VAL A 328 1.17 -6.41 16.17
C VAL A 328 1.31 -6.23 14.65
N GLY A 329 2.22 -5.37 14.21
CA GLY A 329 2.49 -5.09 12.79
C GLY A 329 1.35 -4.36 12.08
N SER A 330 0.58 -3.57 12.82
CA SER A 330 -0.60 -2.85 12.33
C SER A 330 -0.64 -1.47 12.99
N TYR A 331 -0.30 -0.43 12.25
CA TYR A 331 -0.12 0.92 12.78
C TYR A 331 -1.07 1.89 12.07
N SER A 332 -1.72 2.75 12.85
CA SER A 332 -2.45 3.88 12.28
C SER A 332 -1.47 4.95 11.76
N SER A 333 -1.84 5.65 10.70
CA SER A 333 -1.13 6.88 10.30
C SER A 333 -1.31 8.02 11.32
N ASN A 334 -2.34 7.94 12.16
CA ASN A 334 -2.53 8.85 13.29
C ASN A 334 -1.65 8.37 14.48
N PRO A 335 -0.53 9.05 14.80
CA PRO A 335 0.41 8.61 15.83
C PRO A 335 -0.12 8.74 17.26
N THR A 336 -1.28 9.40 17.45
CA THR A 336 -1.90 9.49 18.78
C THR A 336 -2.66 8.20 19.14
N ILE A 337 -2.86 7.30 18.18
CA ILE A 337 -3.47 5.99 18.43
C ILE A 337 -2.40 5.04 18.97
N PRO A 338 -2.57 4.48 20.18
CA PRO A 338 -1.61 3.56 20.73
C PRO A 338 -1.39 2.33 19.84
N ILE A 339 -0.13 1.92 19.71
CA ILE A 339 0.25 0.65 19.10
C ILE A 339 -0.13 -0.52 20.03
N ASN A 340 -0.17 -1.73 19.46
CA ASN A 340 -0.34 -2.93 20.27
C ASN A 340 0.78 -3.06 21.33
N GLU A 341 0.44 -3.41 22.57
CA GLU A 341 1.38 -3.48 23.69
C GLU A 341 2.55 -4.45 23.45
N GLY A 342 2.35 -5.48 22.66
CA GLY A 342 3.39 -6.45 22.28
C GLY A 342 4.22 -6.07 21.07
N ASP A 343 4.09 -4.83 20.53
CA ASP A 343 4.73 -4.41 19.28
C ASP A 343 5.80 -3.33 19.51
N HIS A 344 6.69 -3.19 18.54
CA HIS A 344 7.65 -2.10 18.47
C HIS A 344 7.05 -0.90 17.72
N PRO A 345 7.49 0.34 18.03
CA PRO A 345 7.06 1.52 17.29
C PRO A 345 7.51 1.48 15.82
N VAL A 346 6.82 2.23 14.96
CA VAL A 346 7.14 2.32 13.51
C VAL A 346 8.60 2.71 13.28
N SER A 347 9.16 3.57 14.13
CA SER A 347 10.58 3.99 14.08
C SER A 347 11.56 2.83 14.24
N PHE A 348 11.24 1.82 15.03
CA PHE A 348 12.04 0.59 15.13
C PHE A 348 12.10 -0.14 13.80
N TRP A 349 10.97 -0.20 13.09
CA TRP A 349 10.83 -0.91 11.82
C TRP A 349 11.44 -0.15 10.64
N ALA A 350 11.54 1.18 10.71
CA ALA A 350 11.97 2.03 9.60
C ALA A 350 13.33 1.66 8.99
N SER A 351 14.28 1.16 9.82
CA SER A 351 15.60 0.71 9.36
C SER A 351 15.68 -0.79 9.03
N ARG A 352 14.63 -1.54 9.33
CA ARG A 352 14.59 -3.01 9.28
C ARG A 352 13.68 -3.57 8.21
N LEU A 353 12.77 -2.77 7.70
CA LEU A 353 11.81 -3.18 6.70
C LEU A 353 11.99 -2.41 5.40
N VAL A 354 11.71 -3.08 4.29
CA VAL A 354 11.68 -2.46 2.97
C VAL A 354 10.36 -1.68 2.82
N PRO A 355 10.40 -0.34 2.69
CA PRO A 355 9.20 0.44 2.42
C PRO A 355 8.81 0.37 0.95
N GLU A 356 7.57 0.75 0.62
CA GLU A 356 7.12 0.91 -0.75
C GLU A 356 7.37 2.33 -1.27
N ASP A 357 7.76 2.42 -2.56
CA ASP A 357 7.76 3.63 -3.37
C ASP A 357 6.76 3.41 -4.52
N PRO A 358 5.58 4.04 -4.49
CA PRO A 358 4.53 3.79 -5.47
C PRO A 358 4.93 4.08 -6.92
N GLN A 359 5.76 5.12 -7.15
CA GLN A 359 6.22 5.47 -8.49
C GLN A 359 7.23 4.43 -9.00
N PHE A 360 8.24 4.10 -8.20
CA PHE A 360 9.21 3.07 -8.57
C PHE A 360 8.52 1.72 -8.86
N LEU A 361 7.54 1.36 -8.05
CA LEU A 361 6.76 0.15 -8.22
C LEU A 361 5.96 0.16 -9.53
N PHE A 362 5.29 1.26 -9.84
CA PHE A 362 4.54 1.41 -11.08
C PHE A 362 5.43 1.24 -12.32
N GLU A 363 6.64 1.83 -12.29
CA GLU A 363 7.58 1.81 -13.41
C GLU A 363 8.28 0.46 -13.59
N ASN A 364 8.53 -0.30 -12.52
CA ASN A 364 9.45 -1.44 -12.56
C ASN A 364 8.80 -2.81 -12.30
N ARG A 365 7.60 -2.86 -11.71
CA ARG A 365 6.98 -4.11 -11.27
C ARG A 365 6.76 -5.12 -12.40
N ALA A 366 6.31 -4.69 -13.57
CA ALA A 366 6.05 -5.58 -14.69
C ALA A 366 7.32 -6.37 -15.11
N ALA A 367 8.48 -5.70 -15.11
CA ALA A 367 9.75 -6.35 -15.45
C ALA A 367 10.19 -7.37 -14.38
N VAL A 368 9.89 -7.11 -13.10
CA VAL A 368 10.18 -8.06 -12.01
C VAL A 368 9.22 -9.24 -12.03
N GLU A 369 7.94 -9.03 -12.29
CA GLU A 369 6.96 -10.12 -12.45
C GLU A 369 7.31 -11.03 -13.62
N GLU A 370 7.70 -10.45 -14.77
CA GLU A 370 8.21 -11.22 -15.91
C GLU A 370 9.46 -12.03 -15.53
N PHE A 371 10.40 -11.41 -14.84
CA PHE A 371 11.62 -12.09 -14.37
C PHE A 371 11.28 -13.28 -13.47
N VAL A 372 10.42 -13.08 -12.46
CA VAL A 372 9.99 -14.14 -11.52
C VAL A 372 9.30 -15.30 -12.26
N ASN A 373 8.43 -14.98 -13.24
CA ASN A 373 7.73 -15.99 -14.04
C ASN A 373 8.69 -16.85 -14.90
N ASN A 374 9.85 -16.32 -15.25
CA ASN A 374 10.85 -17.01 -16.06
C ASN A 374 11.95 -17.74 -15.25
N ILE A 375 11.87 -17.71 -13.91
CA ILE A 375 12.80 -18.47 -13.07
C ILE A 375 12.51 -19.97 -13.24
N THR A 376 13.49 -20.70 -13.73
CA THR A 376 13.46 -22.18 -13.76
C THR A 376 13.95 -22.74 -12.44
N PHE A 377 13.23 -23.72 -11.91
CA PHE A 377 13.50 -24.42 -10.63
C PHE A 377 14.38 -25.64 -10.82
#